data_035730a19cf732d8344cf54dd46f5f64
#
_entry.id   035730a19cf732d8344cf54dd46f5f64
#
_cell.length_a   1.000
_cell.length_b   1.000
_cell.length_c   1.000
_cell.angle_alpha   90.00
_cell.angle_beta   90.00
_cell.angle_gamma   90.00
#
_symmetry.space_group_name_H-M   'P 1'
#
loop_
_entity.id
_entity.type
_entity.pdbx_description
1 polymer ?
#
loop_
_entity_poly.entity_id
_entity_poly.type
_entity_poly.pdbx_seq_one_letter_code
_entity_poly.pdbx_strand_id
1 'polypeptide(L)'
;IGGIDLYKSLNAGNSWEKVNDWWEYYGDPSTYLHADIPAVQFLKNNNGTEMIYVSTDGGLYDSNNQLHSVENLSLDGLGVSQYYSTYTKREDPYQIFAGSQDQGFQRSTDHTNSIYDFEQVVSGDYGHLSSGDDGVSIWSVYPGFAMYYPDASSNISGITWDFEMSGALWLPPLMEDPYDPSSVYLAGGGLSGGHHILKLTRNGNSIQVDEGDYGFNNTITAMAY
;
A
#
# COMPACT_ATOMS: atom_id res chain seq x y z
N ILE A 1 5.84 -23.71 -10.51
CA ILE A 1 5.59 -22.80 -11.63
C ILE A 1 4.92 -21.55 -11.07
N GLY A 2 5.55 -20.40 -11.27
CA GLY A 2 5.04 -19.09 -10.87
C GLY A 2 4.42 -18.33 -12.04
N GLY A 3 3.51 -17.47 -11.74
CA GLY A 3 2.80 -16.54 -12.60
C GLY A 3 2.06 -15.56 -11.68
N ILE A 4 0.79 -15.28 -11.91
CA ILE A 4 -0.06 -14.60 -10.93
C ILE A 4 -0.12 -15.44 -9.64
N ASP A 5 -0.37 -16.74 -9.77
CA ASP A 5 -0.38 -17.69 -8.65
C ASP A 5 0.84 -18.63 -8.71
N LEU A 6 1.17 -19.26 -7.58
CA LEU A 6 2.20 -20.29 -7.48
C LEU A 6 1.56 -21.68 -7.47
N TYR A 7 2.10 -22.56 -8.33
CA TYR A 7 1.72 -23.98 -8.40
C TYR A 7 2.91 -24.86 -8.08
N LYS A 8 2.68 -25.92 -7.31
CA LYS A 8 3.68 -26.95 -7.00
C LYS A 8 3.26 -28.33 -7.53
N SER A 9 4.24 -29.17 -7.82
CA SER A 9 4.06 -30.56 -8.19
C SER A 9 4.92 -31.46 -7.29
N LEU A 10 4.34 -32.50 -6.74
CA LEU A 10 5.04 -33.50 -5.93
C LEU A 10 5.33 -34.81 -6.71
N ASN A 11 5.00 -34.86 -8.01
CA ASN A 11 5.10 -36.06 -8.85
C ASN A 11 5.72 -35.76 -10.21
N ALA A 12 6.78 -34.96 -10.24
CA ALA A 12 7.56 -34.62 -11.44
C ALA A 12 6.70 -33.98 -12.57
N GLY A 13 5.72 -33.18 -12.21
CA GLY A 13 4.89 -32.43 -13.16
C GLY A 13 3.67 -33.18 -13.69
N ASN A 14 3.39 -34.39 -13.21
CA ASN A 14 2.21 -35.14 -13.64
C ASN A 14 0.89 -34.56 -13.12
N SER A 15 0.93 -33.89 -11.98
CA SER A 15 -0.17 -33.09 -11.47
C SER A 15 0.36 -31.85 -10.73
N TRP A 16 -0.46 -30.83 -10.63
CA TRP A 16 -0.13 -29.56 -10.02
C TRP A 16 -1.21 -29.15 -9.05
N GLU A 17 -0.81 -28.58 -7.93
CA GLU A 17 -1.72 -27.94 -6.97
C GLU A 17 -1.32 -26.48 -6.77
N LYS A 18 -2.30 -25.63 -6.60
CA LYS A 18 -2.09 -24.22 -6.28
C LYS A 18 -1.68 -24.11 -4.81
N VAL A 19 -0.74 -23.21 -4.51
CA VAL A 19 -0.29 -22.98 -3.12
C VAL A 19 -1.35 -22.20 -2.36
N ASN A 20 -1.81 -21.09 -2.94
CA ASN A 20 -2.97 -20.32 -2.48
C ASN A 20 -3.56 -19.53 -3.65
N ASP A 21 -4.75 -19.01 -3.50
CA ASP A 21 -5.29 -18.01 -4.41
C ASP A 21 -4.71 -16.63 -4.06
N TRP A 22 -4.32 -15.83 -5.07
CA TRP A 22 -3.64 -14.56 -4.85
C TRP A 22 -4.43 -13.56 -3.98
N TRP A 23 -5.76 -13.59 -4.02
CA TRP A 23 -6.60 -12.69 -3.20
C TRP A 23 -6.66 -13.06 -1.71
N GLU A 24 -6.21 -14.26 -1.31
CA GLU A 24 -6.14 -14.66 0.10
C GLU A 24 -5.10 -13.84 0.86
N TYR A 25 -4.08 -13.33 0.15
CA TYR A 25 -3.10 -12.38 0.68
C TYR A 25 -3.75 -11.18 1.39
N TYR A 26 -4.82 -10.61 0.84
CA TYR A 26 -5.48 -9.46 1.44
C TYR A 26 -6.17 -9.75 2.77
N GLY A 27 -6.41 -11.01 3.08
CA GLY A 27 -6.93 -11.45 4.37
C GLY A 27 -5.85 -11.72 5.42
N ASP A 28 -4.66 -12.15 4.98
CA ASP A 28 -3.52 -12.42 5.86
C ASP A 28 -2.20 -12.34 5.05
N PRO A 29 -1.62 -11.14 4.92
CA PRO A 29 -0.40 -10.94 4.14
C PRO A 29 0.85 -11.58 4.74
N SER A 30 0.79 -12.05 5.98
CA SER A 30 1.91 -12.72 6.63
C SER A 30 2.06 -14.19 6.25
N THR A 31 0.95 -14.86 5.88
CA THR A 31 0.92 -16.33 5.65
C THR A 31 0.43 -16.75 4.27
N TYR A 32 -0.06 -15.83 3.44
CA TYR A 32 -0.43 -16.09 2.04
C TYR A 32 0.47 -15.35 1.08
N LEU A 33 0.85 -16.02 -0.02
CA LEU A 33 1.63 -15.41 -1.09
C LEU A 33 0.81 -14.33 -1.81
N HIS A 34 1.44 -13.20 -2.04
CA HIS A 34 0.94 -12.20 -2.98
C HIS A 34 1.00 -12.71 -4.42
N ALA A 35 0.30 -12.05 -5.33
CA ALA A 35 0.39 -12.28 -6.76
C ALA A 35 1.79 -12.00 -7.34
N ASP A 36 1.93 -12.33 -8.61
CA ASP A 36 3.08 -11.98 -9.44
C ASP A 36 4.41 -12.55 -8.92
N ILE A 37 4.60 -13.83 -9.21
CA ILE A 37 5.72 -14.65 -8.72
C ILE A 37 6.88 -14.64 -9.75
N PRO A 38 7.85 -13.72 -9.65
CA PRO A 38 8.98 -13.67 -10.58
C PRO A 38 10.02 -14.77 -10.35
N ALA A 39 10.16 -15.25 -9.10
CA ALA A 39 11.18 -16.27 -8.81
C ALA A 39 10.84 -17.16 -7.62
N VAL A 40 11.33 -18.39 -7.71
CA VAL A 40 11.34 -19.38 -6.64
C VAL A 40 12.74 -19.96 -6.53
N GLN A 41 13.31 -19.95 -5.33
CA GLN A 41 14.66 -20.47 -5.08
C GLN A 41 14.65 -21.56 -4.00
N PHE A 42 15.32 -22.66 -4.28
CA PHE A 42 15.51 -23.76 -3.33
C PHE A 42 16.93 -23.68 -2.77
N LEU A 43 17.04 -23.63 -1.45
CA LEU A 43 18.30 -23.61 -0.73
C LEU A 43 18.27 -24.65 0.39
N LYS A 44 19.45 -25.04 0.86
CA LYS A 44 19.58 -25.84 2.08
C LYS A 44 20.23 -24.98 3.15
N ASN A 45 19.61 -24.94 4.31
CA ASN A 45 20.23 -24.28 5.48
C ASN A 45 21.42 -25.10 6.02
N ASN A 46 22.13 -24.55 6.99
CA ASN A 46 23.31 -25.19 7.59
C ASN A 46 23.03 -26.56 8.23
N ASN A 47 21.77 -26.84 8.56
CA ASN A 47 21.34 -28.12 9.15
C ASN A 47 20.87 -29.12 8.07
N GLY A 48 20.98 -28.77 6.78
CA GLY A 48 20.56 -29.60 5.67
C GLY A 48 19.05 -29.57 5.37
N THR A 49 18.25 -28.77 6.09
CA THR A 49 16.84 -28.57 5.82
C THR A 49 16.68 -27.76 4.53
N GLU A 50 15.80 -28.23 3.65
CA GLU A 50 15.44 -27.48 2.44
C GLU A 50 14.57 -26.28 2.81
N MET A 51 14.95 -25.12 2.28
CA MET A 51 14.23 -23.86 2.38
C MET A 51 13.81 -23.45 0.98
N ILE A 52 12.58 -23.01 0.83
CA ILE A 52 12.05 -22.48 -0.43
C ILE A 52 11.79 -21.00 -0.22
N TYR A 53 12.44 -20.17 -1.01
CA TYR A 53 12.21 -18.73 -1.03
C TYR A 53 11.37 -18.38 -2.26
N VAL A 54 10.33 -17.58 -2.05
CA VAL A 54 9.43 -17.11 -3.11
C VAL A 54 9.44 -15.60 -3.09
N SER A 55 9.83 -14.97 -4.19
CA SER A 55 9.64 -13.55 -4.38
C SER A 55 8.32 -13.27 -5.06
N THR A 56 7.64 -12.23 -4.62
CA THR A 56 6.39 -11.71 -5.17
C THR A 56 6.45 -10.18 -5.19
N ASP A 57 5.50 -9.51 -5.82
CA ASP A 57 5.42 -8.06 -5.71
C ASP A 57 5.06 -7.60 -4.28
N GLY A 58 4.32 -8.39 -3.52
CA GLY A 58 4.01 -8.14 -2.11
C GLY A 58 5.11 -8.54 -1.11
N GLY A 59 6.28 -9.00 -1.57
CA GLY A 59 7.40 -9.29 -0.69
C GLY A 59 8.15 -10.59 -0.95
N LEU A 60 9.08 -10.89 -0.06
CA LEU A 60 9.85 -12.13 -0.02
C LEU A 60 9.27 -13.07 1.05
N TYR A 61 9.02 -14.29 0.65
CA TYR A 61 8.50 -15.34 1.53
C TYR A 61 9.47 -16.49 1.64
N ASP A 62 9.41 -17.21 2.76
CA ASP A 62 10.07 -18.50 2.88
C ASP A 62 9.09 -19.63 3.28
N SER A 63 9.58 -20.86 3.12
CA SER A 63 8.90 -22.08 3.54
C SER A 63 9.93 -23.17 3.79
N ASN A 64 9.77 -23.90 4.89
CA ASN A 64 10.58 -25.07 5.23
C ASN A 64 9.80 -26.39 5.14
N ASN A 65 8.58 -26.39 4.63
CA ASN A 65 7.65 -27.51 4.61
C ASN A 65 6.99 -27.72 3.23
N GLN A 66 7.76 -27.50 2.15
CA GLN A 66 7.31 -27.70 0.77
C GLN A 66 6.10 -26.84 0.38
N LEU A 67 6.06 -25.57 0.85
CA LEU A 67 4.99 -24.61 0.59
C LEU A 67 3.60 -25.08 1.12
N HIS A 68 3.58 -25.82 2.23
CA HIS A 68 2.33 -26.06 2.96
C HIS A 68 1.95 -24.85 3.83
N SER A 69 2.94 -24.08 4.23
CA SER A 69 2.82 -22.75 4.78
C SER A 69 3.97 -21.88 4.31
N VAL A 70 3.76 -20.59 4.29
CA VAL A 70 4.76 -19.57 3.97
C VAL A 70 4.78 -18.51 5.05
N GLU A 71 5.89 -17.79 5.16
CA GLU A 71 6.08 -16.66 6.06
C GLU A 71 6.60 -15.46 5.28
N ASN A 72 5.99 -14.28 5.45
CA ASN A 72 6.38 -13.06 4.75
C ASN A 72 7.55 -12.38 5.49
N LEU A 73 8.75 -12.58 5.00
CA LEU A 73 9.98 -12.00 5.56
C LEU A 73 10.06 -10.48 5.39
N SER A 74 9.41 -9.92 4.38
CA SER A 74 9.40 -8.47 4.15
C SER A 74 8.65 -7.72 5.24
N LEU A 75 7.62 -8.34 5.82
CA LEU A 75 6.86 -7.79 6.95
C LEU A 75 7.47 -8.18 8.31
N ASP A 76 8.27 -9.26 8.36
CA ASP A 76 8.89 -9.76 9.58
C ASP A 76 10.39 -10.00 9.38
N GLY A 77 11.20 -9.11 9.93
CA GLY A 77 12.65 -9.22 10.04
C GLY A 77 13.46 -8.68 8.86
N LEU A 78 13.00 -8.73 7.63
CA LEU A 78 13.76 -8.21 6.49
C LEU A 78 13.66 -6.68 6.35
N GLY A 79 12.51 -6.09 6.69
CA GLY A 79 12.31 -4.64 6.68
C GLY A 79 12.50 -3.98 5.32
N VAL A 80 12.02 -4.62 4.24
CA VAL A 80 12.15 -4.14 2.86
C VAL A 80 10.79 -3.83 2.27
N SER A 81 10.62 -2.59 1.81
CA SER A 81 9.42 -2.13 1.10
C SER A 81 9.80 -1.10 0.04
N GLN A 82 8.97 -0.99 -0.99
CA GLN A 82 9.07 0.06 -1.99
C GLN A 82 8.05 1.16 -1.68
N TYR A 83 8.51 2.26 -1.09
CA TYR A 83 7.64 3.37 -0.73
C TYR A 83 7.50 4.38 -1.86
N TYR A 84 6.26 4.75 -2.19
CA TYR A 84 5.94 5.88 -3.07
C TYR A 84 6.02 7.22 -2.33
N SER A 85 5.64 7.23 -1.04
CA SER A 85 5.55 8.42 -0.23
C SER A 85 5.68 8.07 1.25
N THR A 86 6.25 9.00 2.01
CA THR A 86 6.30 8.93 3.47
C THR A 86 5.84 10.24 4.07
N TYR A 87 5.23 10.16 5.25
CA TYR A 87 4.92 11.30 6.09
C TYR A 87 5.51 11.08 7.49
N THR A 88 6.28 12.04 7.98
CA THR A 88 6.87 11.98 9.33
C THR A 88 6.26 13.10 10.17
N LYS A 89 5.74 12.78 11.35
CA LYS A 89 5.21 13.79 12.29
C LYS A 89 6.34 14.72 12.75
N ARG A 90 6.04 15.99 12.83
CA ARG A 90 7.03 17.02 13.26
C ARG A 90 7.25 17.00 14.76
N GLU A 91 6.16 16.82 15.52
CA GLU A 91 6.22 16.77 16.98
C GLU A 91 6.68 15.42 17.53
N ASP A 92 6.47 14.35 16.77
CA ASP A 92 6.95 13.00 17.09
C ASP A 92 7.63 12.39 15.84
N PRO A 93 8.92 12.69 15.59
CA PRO A 93 9.61 12.24 14.39
C PRO A 93 9.86 10.72 14.33
N TYR A 94 9.52 9.99 15.38
CA TYR A 94 9.53 8.52 15.39
C TYR A 94 8.25 7.92 14.82
N GLN A 95 7.17 8.70 14.74
CA GLN A 95 5.95 8.29 14.09
C GLN A 95 6.04 8.59 12.59
N ILE A 96 6.25 7.54 11.81
CA ILE A 96 6.39 7.60 10.35
C ILE A 96 5.23 6.81 9.73
N PHE A 97 4.61 7.39 8.72
CA PHE A 97 3.62 6.75 7.87
C PHE A 97 4.21 6.57 6.47
N ALA A 98 3.90 5.47 5.82
CA ALA A 98 4.44 5.13 4.52
C ALA A 98 3.37 4.49 3.62
N GLY A 99 3.31 4.95 2.37
CA GLY A 99 2.50 4.33 1.32
C GLY A 99 3.40 3.55 0.38
N SER A 100 3.13 2.27 0.21
CA SER A 100 3.95 1.38 -0.59
C SER A 100 3.14 0.66 -1.66
N GLN A 101 3.84 0.21 -2.69
CA GLN A 101 3.28 -0.69 -3.67
C GLN A 101 3.05 -2.06 -3.01
N ASP A 102 1.88 -2.65 -3.27
CA ASP A 102 1.44 -3.97 -2.82
C ASP A 102 1.39 -4.17 -1.30
N GLN A 103 2.38 -3.65 -0.56
CA GLN A 103 2.46 -3.73 0.90
C GLN A 103 1.65 -2.65 1.62
N GLY A 104 1.02 -1.75 0.89
CA GLY A 104 -0.04 -0.89 1.37
C GLY A 104 0.36 0.30 2.23
N PHE A 105 -0.59 0.74 3.05
CA PHE A 105 -0.36 1.78 4.04
C PHE A 105 0.25 1.17 5.30
N GLN A 106 1.40 1.69 5.68
CA GLN A 106 2.19 1.24 6.82
C GLN A 106 2.43 2.39 7.79
N ARG A 107 2.68 2.06 9.05
CA ARG A 107 3.11 3.03 10.07
C ARG A 107 4.17 2.43 10.98
N SER A 108 5.07 3.27 11.51
CA SER A 108 6.01 2.83 12.54
C SER A 108 5.30 2.61 13.86
N THR A 109 5.62 1.51 14.54
CA THR A 109 5.06 1.14 15.85
C THR A 109 6.08 1.28 16.97
N ASP A 110 7.37 1.10 16.66
CA ASP A 110 8.47 1.20 17.60
C ASP A 110 9.75 1.67 16.87
N HIS A 111 10.72 2.14 17.63
CA HIS A 111 12.04 2.59 17.15
C HIS A 111 13.17 2.11 18.06
N THR A 112 13.11 0.88 18.49
CA THR A 112 14.13 0.29 19.38
C THR A 112 15.47 0.14 18.67
N ASN A 113 16.56 0.61 19.29
CA ASN A 113 17.92 0.53 18.76
C ASN A 113 18.16 1.21 17.39
N SER A 114 17.43 2.28 17.10
CA SER A 114 17.47 3.00 15.81
C SER A 114 16.96 2.18 14.61
N ILE A 115 16.22 1.12 14.87
CA ILE A 115 15.47 0.37 13.87
C ILE A 115 13.99 0.73 14.05
N TYR A 116 13.32 1.01 12.94
CA TYR A 116 11.88 1.27 12.93
C TYR A 116 11.16 -0.01 12.53
N ASP A 117 10.29 -0.47 13.42
CA ASP A 117 9.35 -1.54 13.10
C ASP A 117 8.10 -0.92 12.48
N PHE A 118 7.69 -1.44 11.33
CA PHE A 118 6.50 -1.01 10.63
C PHE A 118 5.42 -2.09 10.69
N GLU A 119 4.20 -1.69 10.99
CA GLU A 119 3.03 -2.55 10.78
C GLU A 119 2.32 -2.16 9.49
N GLN A 120 1.82 -3.14 8.77
CA GLN A 120 0.92 -2.95 7.65
C GLN A 120 -0.50 -2.74 8.18
N VAL A 121 -1.05 -1.53 7.98
CA VAL A 121 -2.42 -1.19 8.37
C VAL A 121 -3.43 -1.77 7.40
N VAL A 122 -3.12 -1.69 6.10
CA VAL A 122 -3.91 -2.23 5.00
C VAL A 122 -3.00 -2.49 3.82
N SER A 123 -3.20 -3.60 3.10
CA SER A 123 -2.44 -3.97 1.90
C SER A 123 -2.97 -3.26 0.65
N GLY A 124 -2.18 -3.28 -0.42
CA GLY A 124 -2.48 -2.73 -1.74
C GLY A 124 -1.58 -1.57 -2.13
N ASP A 125 -1.94 -0.82 -3.17
CA ASP A 125 -1.09 0.20 -3.80
C ASP A 125 -1.34 1.59 -3.22
N TYR A 126 -0.93 1.83 -2.00
CA TYR A 126 -1.10 3.13 -1.36
C TYR A 126 0.03 4.08 -1.72
N GLY A 127 -0.35 5.18 -2.36
CA GLY A 127 0.56 6.17 -2.91
C GLY A 127 0.83 7.36 -2.01
N HIS A 128 0.58 8.56 -2.54
CA HIS A 128 0.87 9.80 -1.83
C HIS A 128 0.16 9.88 -0.48
N LEU A 129 0.91 10.34 0.53
CA LEU A 129 0.41 10.63 1.87
C LEU A 129 0.44 12.12 2.13
N SER A 130 -0.58 12.64 2.78
CA SER A 130 -0.66 14.04 3.18
C SER A 130 -1.42 14.21 4.49
N SER A 131 -1.06 15.22 5.29
CA SER A 131 -1.71 15.53 6.56
C SER A 131 -1.64 17.02 6.85
N GLY A 132 -2.77 17.63 7.11
CA GLY A 132 -2.85 19.03 7.55
C GLY A 132 -2.78 19.22 9.06
N ASP A 133 -2.74 18.14 9.86
CA ASP A 133 -2.81 18.16 11.34
C ASP A 133 -1.65 17.39 12.00
N ASP A 134 -0.49 17.41 11.36
CA ASP A 134 0.74 16.76 11.82
C ASP A 134 0.60 15.25 12.07
N GLY A 135 -0.11 14.55 11.18
CA GLY A 135 -0.24 13.09 11.22
C GLY A 135 -1.19 12.57 12.30
N VAL A 136 -2.07 13.40 12.84
CA VAL A 136 -3.23 12.91 13.61
C VAL A 136 -4.15 12.18 12.66
N SER A 137 -4.49 12.81 11.54
CA SER A 137 -5.16 12.18 10.41
C SER A 137 -4.25 12.11 9.18
N ILE A 138 -4.46 11.12 8.34
CA ILE A 138 -3.72 10.93 7.08
C ILE A 138 -4.71 10.77 5.93
N TRP A 139 -4.45 11.53 4.88
CA TRP A 139 -4.99 11.28 3.56
C TRP A 139 -4.03 10.44 2.75
N SER A 140 -4.54 9.50 1.99
CA SER A 140 -3.79 8.69 1.04
C SER A 140 -4.54 8.51 -0.25
N VAL A 141 -3.84 8.18 -1.32
CA VAL A 141 -4.46 7.81 -2.60
C VAL A 141 -4.11 6.37 -2.96
N TYR A 142 -5.09 5.70 -3.54
CA TYR A 142 -5.02 4.40 -4.18
C TYR A 142 -5.48 4.57 -5.64
N PRO A 143 -5.10 3.73 -6.59
CA PRO A 143 -5.67 3.79 -7.94
C PRO A 143 -7.19 3.67 -7.91
N GLY A 144 -7.90 4.77 -8.20
CA GLY A 144 -9.35 4.84 -8.25
C GLY A 144 -10.06 5.34 -6.99
N PHE A 145 -9.37 5.54 -5.86
CA PHE A 145 -9.96 6.18 -4.69
C PHE A 145 -8.98 6.99 -3.84
N ALA A 146 -9.50 7.96 -3.10
CA ALA A 146 -8.80 8.62 -2.00
C ALA A 146 -9.30 8.06 -0.67
N MET A 147 -8.43 7.94 0.31
CA MET A 147 -8.73 7.45 1.64
C MET A 147 -8.32 8.47 2.70
N TYR A 148 -9.18 8.67 3.68
CA TYR A 148 -8.92 9.46 4.87
C TYR A 148 -8.93 8.58 6.11
N TYR A 149 -7.83 8.55 6.83
CA TYR A 149 -7.71 7.92 8.14
C TYR A 149 -7.91 8.97 9.23
N PRO A 150 -9.01 8.94 10.01
CA PRO A 150 -9.31 9.98 11.01
C PRO A 150 -8.39 9.93 12.23
N ASP A 151 -7.78 8.80 12.49
CA ASP A 151 -6.75 8.57 13.49
C ASP A 151 -5.75 7.58 12.91
N ALA A 152 -4.67 8.12 12.34
CA ALA A 152 -3.67 7.32 11.66
C ALA A 152 -2.83 6.43 12.60
N SER A 153 -2.91 6.67 13.92
CA SER A 153 -2.23 5.87 14.95
C SER A 153 -3.09 4.74 15.51
N SER A 154 -4.33 4.62 15.09
CA SER A 154 -5.28 3.57 15.54
C SER A 154 -5.67 2.61 14.42
N ASN A 155 -6.39 1.55 14.78
CA ASN A 155 -6.92 0.58 13.81
C ASN A 155 -8.34 0.95 13.33
N ILE A 156 -8.67 2.24 13.32
CA ILE A 156 -9.93 2.72 12.78
C ILE A 156 -9.87 2.66 11.26
N SER A 157 -10.90 2.08 10.66
CA SER A 157 -11.02 2.01 9.19
C SER A 157 -11.05 3.40 8.58
N GLY A 158 -10.38 3.56 7.46
CA GLY A 158 -10.41 4.77 6.67
C GLY A 158 -11.78 5.01 6.02
N ILE A 159 -12.03 6.26 5.63
CA ILE A 159 -13.18 6.68 4.85
C ILE A 159 -12.71 6.86 3.41
N THR A 160 -13.38 6.22 2.44
CA THR A 160 -13.00 6.29 1.03
C THR A 160 -13.93 7.17 0.20
N TRP A 161 -13.39 7.71 -0.86
CA TRP A 161 -14.11 8.34 -1.94
C TRP A 161 -13.54 7.88 -3.29
N ASP A 162 -14.37 7.27 -4.12
CA ASP A 162 -13.98 6.73 -5.43
C ASP A 162 -13.96 7.84 -6.47
N PHE A 163 -12.97 7.82 -7.38
CA PHE A 163 -12.87 8.75 -8.50
C PHE A 163 -12.62 8.03 -9.82
N GLU A 164 -13.03 8.70 -10.90
CA GLU A 164 -12.78 8.20 -12.23
C GLU A 164 -11.29 8.34 -12.61
N MET A 165 -10.68 7.27 -13.05
CA MET A 165 -9.26 7.24 -13.45
C MET A 165 -9.00 7.98 -14.77
N SER A 166 -10.06 8.29 -15.56
CA SER A 166 -9.94 9.02 -16.81
C SER A 166 -9.41 10.44 -16.55
N GLY A 167 -8.23 10.75 -17.09
CA GLY A 167 -7.59 12.05 -16.90
C GLY A 167 -6.73 12.17 -15.63
N ALA A 168 -6.70 11.15 -14.76
CA ALA A 168 -5.80 11.08 -13.61
C ALA A 168 -4.54 10.25 -13.93
N LEU A 169 -3.49 10.44 -13.13
CA LEU A 169 -2.41 9.47 -13.05
C LEU A 169 -2.87 8.23 -12.29
N TRP A 170 -2.15 7.14 -12.43
CA TRP A 170 -2.39 5.92 -11.65
C TRP A 170 -2.35 6.19 -10.13
N LEU A 171 -1.36 6.97 -9.68
CA LEU A 171 -1.35 7.59 -8.35
C LEU A 171 -1.36 9.11 -8.53
N PRO A 172 -2.52 9.76 -8.49
CA PRO A 172 -2.61 11.19 -8.72
C PRO A 172 -1.97 11.98 -7.57
N PRO A 173 -1.35 13.14 -7.87
CA PRO A 173 -0.82 14.02 -6.85
C PRO A 173 -1.86 14.40 -5.80
N LEU A 174 -1.43 14.36 -4.53
CA LEU A 174 -2.21 14.72 -3.36
C LEU A 174 -1.44 15.75 -2.53
N MET A 175 -2.11 16.79 -2.06
CA MET A 175 -1.49 17.88 -1.32
C MET A 175 -2.46 18.41 -0.27
N GLU A 176 -1.98 18.65 0.95
CA GLU A 176 -2.78 19.28 2.00
C GLU A 176 -3.27 20.67 1.60
N ASP A 177 -4.44 21.05 2.11
CA ASP A 177 -4.90 22.44 2.07
C ASP A 177 -4.19 23.22 3.19
N PRO A 178 -3.39 24.27 2.87
CA PRO A 178 -2.62 25.02 3.86
C PRO A 178 -3.50 25.80 4.84
N TYR A 179 -4.80 25.94 4.57
CA TYR A 179 -5.76 26.72 5.38
C TYR A 179 -6.80 25.87 6.09
N ASP A 180 -6.95 24.60 5.67
CA ASP A 180 -7.95 23.69 6.24
C ASP A 180 -7.36 22.29 6.44
N PRO A 181 -6.96 21.92 7.67
CA PRO A 181 -6.32 20.64 7.95
C PRO A 181 -7.22 19.43 7.71
N SER A 182 -8.53 19.62 7.55
CA SER A 182 -9.48 18.55 7.20
C SER A 182 -9.60 18.31 5.70
N SER A 183 -8.88 19.07 4.88
CA SER A 183 -9.00 19.07 3.42
C SER A 183 -7.67 18.78 2.72
N VAL A 184 -7.78 18.19 1.52
CA VAL A 184 -6.67 18.02 0.58
C VAL A 184 -7.11 18.39 -0.83
N TYR A 185 -6.12 18.70 -1.67
CA TYR A 185 -6.28 18.81 -3.11
C TYR A 185 -5.79 17.53 -3.78
N LEU A 186 -6.61 17.00 -4.69
CA LEU A 186 -6.33 15.85 -5.52
C LEU A 186 -6.28 16.29 -6.99
N ALA A 187 -5.19 15.98 -7.68
CA ALA A 187 -5.09 16.18 -9.13
C ALA A 187 -5.78 15.02 -9.86
N GLY A 188 -7.08 15.00 -9.83
CA GLY A 188 -7.92 13.92 -10.36
C GLY A 188 -8.44 14.16 -11.78
N GLY A 189 -9.26 13.22 -12.25
CA GLY A 189 -9.88 13.29 -13.55
C GLY A 189 -11.12 14.20 -13.63
N GLY A 190 -11.62 14.72 -12.50
CA GLY A 190 -12.85 15.51 -12.42
C GLY A 190 -14.09 14.66 -12.15
N LEU A 191 -15.15 15.31 -11.67
CA LEU A 191 -16.44 14.67 -11.33
C LEU A 191 -17.23 14.20 -12.56
N SER A 192 -16.94 14.79 -13.71
CA SER A 192 -17.56 14.45 -15.00
C SER A 192 -16.53 14.11 -16.08
N GLY A 193 -15.32 13.73 -15.67
CA GLY A 193 -14.17 13.52 -16.54
C GLY A 193 -13.37 14.82 -16.75
N GLY A 194 -12.26 14.71 -17.48
CA GLY A 194 -11.36 15.83 -17.75
C GLY A 194 -10.13 15.84 -16.81
N HIS A 195 -9.53 17.04 -16.66
CA HIS A 195 -8.31 17.21 -15.88
C HIS A 195 -8.52 18.38 -14.91
N HIS A 196 -8.99 18.09 -13.72
CA HIS A 196 -9.34 19.07 -12.70
C HIS A 196 -8.57 18.84 -11.40
N ILE A 197 -8.47 19.89 -10.60
CA ILE A 197 -8.08 19.78 -9.20
C ILE A 197 -9.38 19.65 -8.39
N LEU A 198 -9.48 18.60 -7.61
CA LEU A 198 -10.58 18.35 -6.69
C LEU A 198 -10.15 18.73 -5.28
N LYS A 199 -10.99 19.42 -4.56
CA LYS A 199 -10.83 19.61 -3.10
C LYS A 199 -11.67 18.57 -2.40
N LEU A 200 -11.01 17.71 -1.62
CA LEU A 200 -11.63 16.71 -0.77
C LEU A 200 -11.65 17.23 0.64
N THR A 201 -12.81 17.27 1.27
CA THR A 201 -12.99 17.74 2.65
C THR A 201 -13.69 16.66 3.47
N ARG A 202 -13.12 16.32 4.63
CA ARG A 202 -13.81 15.45 5.56
C ARG A 202 -15.08 16.09 6.10
N ASN A 203 -16.19 15.38 6.01
CA ASN A 203 -17.49 15.78 6.57
C ASN A 203 -18.11 14.62 7.36
N GLY A 204 -17.83 14.57 8.67
CA GLY A 204 -18.24 13.46 9.51
C GLY A 204 -17.66 12.13 9.06
N ASN A 205 -18.50 11.18 8.63
CA ASN A 205 -18.11 9.87 8.09
C ASN A 205 -18.17 9.83 6.55
N SER A 206 -18.10 10.97 5.89
CA SER A 206 -18.07 11.08 4.43
C SER A 206 -16.98 12.06 3.98
N ILE A 207 -16.68 12.02 2.70
CA ILE A 207 -15.83 12.98 2.02
C ILE A 207 -16.72 13.81 1.10
N GLN A 208 -16.71 15.14 1.32
CA GLN A 208 -17.28 16.09 0.39
C GLN A 208 -16.23 16.40 -0.67
N VAL A 209 -16.68 16.58 -1.91
CA VAL A 209 -15.80 16.86 -3.05
C VAL A 209 -16.29 18.08 -3.78
N ASP A 210 -15.39 19.04 -3.95
CA ASP A 210 -15.61 20.25 -4.73
C ASP A 210 -14.63 20.28 -5.89
N GLU A 211 -15.14 20.42 -7.12
CA GLU A 211 -14.32 20.49 -8.33
C GLU A 211 -13.91 21.94 -8.60
N GLY A 212 -12.63 22.17 -8.88
CA GLY A 212 -12.15 23.46 -9.31
C GLY A 212 -12.68 23.86 -10.69
N ASP A 213 -13.03 25.14 -10.86
CA ASP A 213 -13.62 25.67 -12.08
C ASP A 213 -12.69 25.57 -13.31
N TYR A 214 -11.40 25.45 -13.10
CA TYR A 214 -10.42 25.41 -14.18
C TYR A 214 -10.13 23.97 -14.64
N GLY A 215 -10.43 23.69 -15.91
CA GLY A 215 -10.05 22.44 -16.59
C GLY A 215 -8.69 22.59 -17.28
N PHE A 216 -7.77 21.70 -16.97
CA PHE A 216 -6.46 21.64 -17.60
C PHE A 216 -6.55 20.89 -18.95
N ASN A 217 -5.64 21.19 -19.87
CA ASN A 217 -5.62 20.52 -21.18
C ASN A 217 -5.02 19.11 -21.15
N ASN A 218 -4.27 18.78 -20.09
CA ASN A 218 -3.56 17.51 -19.95
C ASN A 218 -3.60 17.05 -18.48
N THR A 219 -3.27 15.78 -18.28
CA THR A 219 -3.14 15.18 -16.94
C THR A 219 -2.15 15.98 -16.07
N ILE A 220 -2.58 16.28 -14.86
CA ILE A 220 -1.79 17.02 -13.87
C ILE A 220 -0.81 16.03 -13.22
N THR A 221 0.48 16.32 -13.32
CA THR A 221 1.55 15.39 -12.85
C THR A 221 2.20 15.82 -11.55
N ALA A 222 2.00 17.07 -11.12
CA ALA A 222 2.51 17.59 -9.85
C ALA A 222 1.68 18.79 -9.39
N MET A 223 1.65 19.01 -8.08
CA MET A 223 1.07 20.20 -7.44
C MET A 223 2.06 20.76 -6.42
N ALA A 224 2.04 22.07 -6.23
CA ALA A 224 2.75 22.78 -5.17
C ALA A 224 2.01 24.10 -4.85
N TYR A 225 2.21 24.64 -3.63
CA TYR A 225 1.73 25.96 -3.18
C TYR A 225 2.88 26.78 -2.64
#